data_609f78d46a88930b62471ca30011b50a
#
_entry.id   609f78d46a88930b62471ca30011b50a
#
_cell.length_a   1.000
_cell.length_b   1.000
_cell.length_c   1.000
_cell.angle_alpha   90.00
_cell.angle_beta   90.00
_cell.angle_gamma   90.00
#
_symmetry.space_group_name_H-M   'P 1'
#
loop_
_entity.id
_entity.type
_entity.pdbx_description
1 polymer ?
#
loop_
_entity_poly.entity_id
_entity_poly.type
_entity_poly.pdbx_seq_one_letter_code
_entity_poly.pdbx_strand_id
1 'polypeptide(L)'
;MTLSEGYKVIHDPVHGSIRVDEPFLTVLDRHEMQRLRGVKQLGLASMVFPGANHTRFEHSLGTYHLAGRMASSIGLSKEDSLTVRAAGLLHDICHTPFSHTTEEIVEYATGMDHMEAAEKLIKGRIRTYQERDGDMFGGIPSISEVLEENGISSEKVCSLIMYPESTDENLDSFSNGRKSTHFSSRDFIHQIIHGPVDADQIDYLVRDAYYTGVNHGKVDIERLIGTMRINNERIVIEKGGKAAAEGLMVARSLMYSSVYFHMTVRMIKMMLLKSIESSSIDVSEIYLWNDAELMERLIEEGGKPSKIARSVQNRMLYKKVMTVSSEDTSEDLLSYLSEFTSYQKRKQLEREIADRAGIDIADIVVDIPPRSILLSNMSIGKTDVSILDPDGKVKSLTRLSPIAKALQSRDTFGWSLLIASPEEHKEAVLKASKKILSL
;
A
#
# COMPACT_ATOMS: atom_id res chain seq x y z
N MET A 1 -39.09 -12.50 -16.24
CA MET A 1 -38.94 -11.84 -14.95
C MET A 1 -37.93 -10.74 -15.15
N THR A 2 -38.37 -9.50 -15.18
CA THR A 2 -37.50 -8.33 -15.19
C THR A 2 -36.76 -8.28 -13.87
N LEU A 3 -35.44 -8.49 -13.90
CA LEU A 3 -34.57 -8.22 -12.77
C LEU A 3 -34.81 -6.76 -12.36
N SER A 4 -35.44 -6.52 -11.20
CA SER A 4 -35.46 -5.20 -10.60
C SER A 4 -34.00 -4.75 -10.51
N GLU A 5 -33.69 -3.56 -11.01
CA GLU A 5 -32.35 -2.98 -10.96
C GLU A 5 -31.91 -2.86 -9.50
N GLY A 6 -31.32 -3.94 -8.97
CA GLY A 6 -30.77 -3.99 -7.62
C GLY A 6 -29.48 -3.20 -7.58
N TYR A 7 -29.55 -1.93 -7.22
CA TYR A 7 -28.37 -1.14 -6.86
C TYR A 7 -28.59 -0.45 -5.52
N LYS A 8 -27.50 -0.15 -4.84
CA LYS A 8 -27.49 0.74 -3.66
C LYS A 8 -26.61 1.94 -3.94
N VAL A 9 -26.92 3.03 -3.29
CA VAL A 9 -26.08 4.24 -3.27
C VAL A 9 -25.41 4.32 -1.92
N ILE A 10 -24.09 4.31 -1.92
CA ILE A 10 -23.25 4.42 -0.72
C ILE A 10 -22.67 5.84 -0.72
N HIS A 11 -22.85 6.57 0.38
CA HIS A 11 -22.26 7.89 0.52
C HIS A 11 -20.81 7.79 0.98
N ASP A 12 -19.90 8.38 0.20
CA ASP A 12 -18.48 8.45 0.47
C ASP A 12 -18.07 9.92 0.65
N PRO A 13 -17.29 10.27 1.67
CA PRO A 13 -16.94 11.67 1.95
C PRO A 13 -15.99 12.29 0.91
N VAL A 14 -15.33 11.46 0.10
CA VAL A 14 -14.37 11.88 -0.94
C VAL A 14 -15.03 11.95 -2.31
N HIS A 15 -15.77 10.90 -2.70
CA HIS A 15 -16.36 10.76 -4.04
C HIS A 15 -17.85 11.04 -4.08
N GLY A 16 -18.48 11.36 -2.94
CA GLY A 16 -19.91 11.62 -2.86
C GLY A 16 -20.73 10.33 -2.96
N SER A 17 -21.70 10.29 -3.86
CA SER A 17 -22.61 9.14 -4.00
C SER A 17 -22.05 8.09 -4.95
N ILE A 18 -21.66 6.95 -4.43
CA ILE A 18 -21.16 5.81 -5.19
C ILE A 18 -22.31 4.82 -5.42
N ARG A 19 -22.63 4.59 -6.69
CA ARG A 19 -23.59 3.55 -7.08
C ARG A 19 -22.88 2.20 -7.14
N VAL A 20 -23.45 1.21 -6.45
CA VAL A 20 -22.99 -0.17 -6.46
C VAL A 20 -24.13 -1.07 -6.92
N ASP A 21 -23.91 -1.81 -7.99
CA ASP A 21 -24.85 -2.75 -8.60
C ASP A 21 -24.48 -4.19 -8.21
N GLU A 22 -25.40 -5.16 -8.43
CA GLU A 22 -25.04 -6.56 -8.40
C GLU A 22 -24.07 -6.91 -9.56
N PRO A 23 -23.10 -7.82 -9.37
CA PRO A 23 -22.88 -8.66 -8.18
C PRO A 23 -22.01 -8.00 -7.09
N PHE A 24 -21.58 -6.76 -7.26
CA PHE A 24 -20.65 -6.10 -6.32
C PHE A 24 -21.24 -5.86 -4.94
N LEU A 25 -22.58 -5.71 -4.83
CA LEU A 25 -23.25 -5.66 -3.53
C LEU A 25 -23.05 -6.97 -2.76
N THR A 26 -23.25 -8.10 -3.44
CA THR A 26 -23.02 -9.43 -2.86
C THR A 26 -21.55 -9.63 -2.49
N VAL A 27 -20.59 -9.15 -3.29
CA VAL A 27 -19.16 -9.19 -2.98
C VAL A 27 -18.84 -8.32 -1.76
N LEU A 28 -19.40 -7.11 -1.68
CA LEU A 28 -19.19 -6.23 -0.51
C LEU A 28 -19.67 -6.87 0.80
N ASP A 29 -20.73 -7.68 0.76
CA ASP A 29 -21.28 -8.34 1.93
C ASP A 29 -20.49 -9.61 2.34
N ARG A 30 -19.43 -10.00 1.61
CA ARG A 30 -18.53 -11.09 2.00
C ARG A 30 -17.71 -10.71 3.22
N HIS A 31 -17.45 -11.70 4.07
CA HIS A 31 -16.68 -11.52 5.31
C HIS A 31 -15.29 -10.91 5.02
N GLU A 32 -14.64 -11.33 3.95
CA GLU A 32 -13.34 -10.85 3.51
C GLU A 32 -13.35 -9.32 3.30
N MET A 33 -14.40 -8.82 2.65
CA MET A 33 -14.58 -7.37 2.43
C MET A 33 -15.00 -6.65 3.72
N GLN A 34 -15.93 -7.25 4.50
CA GLN A 34 -16.38 -6.63 5.75
C GLN A 34 -15.26 -6.51 6.79
N ARG A 35 -14.31 -7.46 6.83
CA ARG A 35 -13.10 -7.37 7.66
C ARG A 35 -12.32 -6.07 7.42
N LEU A 36 -12.25 -5.61 6.18
CA LEU A 36 -11.53 -4.37 5.81
C LEU A 36 -12.08 -3.11 6.49
N ARG A 37 -13.30 -3.13 7.03
CA ARG A 37 -13.84 -2.04 7.87
C ARG A 37 -13.08 -1.87 9.18
N GLY A 38 -12.40 -2.91 9.63
CA GLY A 38 -11.55 -2.88 10.81
C GLY A 38 -10.06 -2.72 10.51
N VAL A 39 -9.67 -2.57 9.23
CA VAL A 39 -8.27 -2.39 8.81
C VAL A 39 -8.09 -0.95 8.30
N LYS A 40 -7.35 -0.14 9.05
CA LYS A 40 -7.09 1.26 8.68
C LYS A 40 -6.16 1.36 7.49
N GLN A 41 -6.50 2.23 6.54
CA GLN A 41 -5.70 2.50 5.34
C GLN A 41 -4.27 2.91 5.66
N LEU A 42 -4.11 3.82 6.59
CA LEU A 42 -2.80 4.34 7.01
C LEU A 42 -2.27 3.71 8.31
N GLY A 43 -2.88 2.62 8.77
CA GLY A 43 -2.49 1.92 9.98
C GLY A 43 -2.40 2.83 11.20
N LEU A 44 -1.21 2.98 11.75
CA LEU A 44 -0.96 3.77 12.96
C LEU A 44 -0.74 5.28 12.71
N ALA A 45 -0.93 5.76 11.49
CA ALA A 45 -0.77 7.18 11.20
C ALA A 45 -1.74 8.08 12.00
N SER A 46 -2.88 7.54 12.45
CA SER A 46 -3.82 8.25 13.33
C SER A 46 -3.21 8.73 14.65
N MET A 47 -2.11 8.13 15.08
CA MET A 47 -1.35 8.57 16.25
C MET A 47 -0.64 9.92 16.04
N VAL A 48 -0.48 10.34 14.79
CA VAL A 48 0.13 11.63 14.39
C VAL A 48 -0.91 12.53 13.73
N PHE A 49 -1.75 11.95 12.89
CA PHE A 49 -2.83 12.60 12.15
C PHE A 49 -4.18 12.09 12.71
N PRO A 50 -4.76 12.70 13.74
CA PRO A 50 -5.92 12.14 14.46
C PRO A 50 -7.14 11.83 13.59
N GLY A 51 -7.28 12.50 12.45
CA GLY A 51 -8.35 12.26 11.47
C GLY A 51 -8.11 11.02 10.59
N ALA A 52 -6.89 10.45 10.53
CA ALA A 52 -6.53 9.32 9.67
C ALA A 52 -7.11 7.99 10.17
N ASN A 53 -8.44 7.88 10.19
CA ASN A 53 -9.17 6.71 10.68
C ASN A 53 -9.94 5.95 9.59
N HIS A 54 -9.87 6.40 8.34
CA HIS A 54 -10.49 5.71 7.21
C HIS A 54 -9.88 4.33 6.99
N THR A 55 -10.68 3.47 6.40
CA THR A 55 -10.42 2.04 6.32
C THR A 55 -10.12 1.60 4.89
N ARG A 56 -9.54 0.40 4.75
CA ARG A 56 -9.35 -0.26 3.47
C ARG A 56 -10.67 -0.50 2.73
N PHE A 57 -11.77 -0.69 3.47
CA PHE A 57 -13.10 -0.83 2.87
C PHE A 57 -13.53 0.43 2.11
N GLU A 58 -13.34 1.61 2.71
CA GLU A 58 -13.68 2.89 2.07
C GLU A 58 -12.82 3.14 0.84
N HIS A 59 -11.53 2.82 0.93
CA HIS A 59 -10.58 2.91 -0.18
C HIS A 59 -10.95 1.96 -1.33
N SER A 60 -11.20 0.67 -1.05
CA SER A 60 -11.65 -0.30 -2.05
C SER A 60 -12.91 0.15 -2.78
N LEU A 61 -13.86 0.75 -2.07
CA LEU A 61 -15.06 1.30 -2.66
C LEU A 61 -14.77 2.50 -3.57
N GLY A 62 -13.85 3.38 -3.18
CA GLY A 62 -13.39 4.52 -3.99
C GLY A 62 -12.66 4.06 -5.25
N THR A 63 -11.76 3.09 -5.12
CA THR A 63 -11.03 2.52 -6.26
C THR A 63 -11.98 1.82 -7.25
N TYR A 64 -12.97 1.05 -6.76
CA TYR A 64 -14.06 0.51 -7.56
C TYR A 64 -14.78 1.59 -8.37
N HIS A 65 -15.13 2.70 -7.73
CA HIS A 65 -15.82 3.83 -8.37
C HIS A 65 -14.95 4.46 -9.47
N LEU A 66 -13.70 4.77 -9.16
CA LEU A 66 -12.77 5.38 -10.10
C LEU A 66 -12.43 4.47 -11.27
N ALA A 67 -12.21 3.16 -11.01
CA ALA A 67 -11.98 2.18 -12.08
C ALA A 67 -13.15 2.13 -13.07
N GLY A 68 -14.39 2.18 -12.58
CA GLY A 68 -15.57 2.26 -13.43
C GLY A 68 -15.65 3.55 -14.24
N ARG A 69 -15.30 4.69 -13.66
CA ARG A 69 -15.24 5.99 -14.34
C ARG A 69 -14.16 6.02 -15.44
N MET A 70 -12.97 5.50 -15.12
CA MET A 70 -11.87 5.39 -16.08
C MET A 70 -12.26 4.47 -17.24
N ALA A 71 -12.82 3.28 -16.94
CA ALA A 71 -13.33 2.35 -17.95
C ALA A 71 -14.35 3.01 -18.90
N SER A 72 -15.28 3.77 -18.35
CA SER A 72 -16.28 4.51 -19.14
C SER A 72 -15.64 5.61 -20.00
N SER A 73 -14.68 6.36 -19.48
CA SER A 73 -14.01 7.46 -20.18
C SER A 73 -13.23 6.98 -21.41
N ILE A 74 -12.61 5.80 -21.31
CA ILE A 74 -11.83 5.21 -22.42
C ILE A 74 -12.65 4.25 -23.29
N GLY A 75 -13.95 4.08 -23.00
CA GLY A 75 -14.88 3.31 -23.83
C GLY A 75 -14.69 1.80 -23.76
N LEU A 76 -14.38 1.23 -22.58
CA LEU A 76 -14.28 -0.21 -22.42
C LEU A 76 -15.59 -0.94 -22.70
N SER A 77 -15.50 -2.20 -23.11
CA SER A 77 -16.65 -3.09 -23.21
C SER A 77 -17.32 -3.26 -21.83
N LYS A 78 -18.58 -3.69 -21.82
CA LYS A 78 -19.28 -3.98 -20.56
C LYS A 78 -18.55 -5.05 -19.75
N GLU A 79 -18.04 -6.10 -20.39
CA GLU A 79 -17.30 -7.19 -19.74
C GLU A 79 -16.01 -6.66 -19.12
N ASP A 80 -15.17 -5.95 -19.89
CA ASP A 80 -13.92 -5.39 -19.37
C ASP A 80 -14.18 -4.38 -18.26
N SER A 81 -15.23 -3.55 -18.36
CA SER A 81 -15.63 -2.61 -17.32
C SER A 81 -16.02 -3.30 -16.02
N LEU A 82 -16.75 -4.41 -16.07
CA LEU A 82 -17.07 -5.19 -14.87
C LEU A 82 -15.81 -5.80 -14.25
N THR A 83 -14.91 -6.31 -15.10
CA THR A 83 -13.64 -6.92 -14.65
C THR A 83 -12.73 -5.91 -13.94
N VAL A 84 -12.55 -4.70 -14.48
CA VAL A 84 -11.71 -3.67 -13.82
C VAL A 84 -12.36 -3.12 -12.55
N ARG A 85 -13.69 -3.02 -12.51
CA ARG A 85 -14.43 -2.63 -11.30
C ARG A 85 -14.24 -3.68 -10.19
N ALA A 86 -14.32 -4.97 -10.55
CA ALA A 86 -14.03 -6.08 -9.63
C ALA A 86 -12.59 -6.02 -9.12
N ALA A 87 -11.62 -5.81 -10.02
CA ALA A 87 -10.22 -5.68 -9.65
C ALA A 87 -9.99 -4.47 -8.73
N GLY A 88 -10.57 -3.30 -9.03
CA GLY A 88 -10.49 -2.12 -8.18
C GLY A 88 -11.13 -2.32 -6.80
N LEU A 89 -12.21 -3.13 -6.71
CA LEU A 89 -12.85 -3.44 -5.43
C LEU A 89 -11.99 -4.39 -4.57
N LEU A 90 -11.29 -5.32 -5.21
CA LEU A 90 -10.65 -6.47 -4.56
C LEU A 90 -9.12 -6.35 -4.43
N HIS A 91 -8.49 -5.33 -5.05
CA HIS A 91 -7.02 -5.25 -5.10
C HIS A 91 -6.36 -5.27 -3.72
N ASP A 92 -7.01 -4.70 -2.72
CA ASP A 92 -6.53 -4.56 -1.35
C ASP A 92 -7.09 -5.62 -0.36
N ILE A 93 -7.81 -6.64 -0.85
CA ILE A 93 -8.52 -7.61 0.00
C ILE A 93 -7.61 -8.39 0.93
N CYS A 94 -6.35 -8.59 0.56
CA CYS A 94 -5.36 -9.36 1.30
C CYS A 94 -4.71 -8.58 2.45
N HIS A 95 -4.89 -7.27 2.54
CA HIS A 95 -4.21 -6.51 3.57
C HIS A 95 -4.51 -7.01 4.98
N THR A 96 -3.44 -7.17 5.73
CA THR A 96 -3.41 -7.61 7.11
C THR A 96 -3.62 -6.43 8.07
N PRO A 97 -3.89 -6.65 9.37
CA PRO A 97 -3.99 -5.58 10.35
C PRO A 97 -2.81 -4.62 10.28
N PHE A 98 -3.11 -3.33 10.37
CA PHE A 98 -2.13 -2.23 10.22
C PHE A 98 -1.40 -2.22 8.88
N SER A 99 -1.95 -2.91 7.87
CA SER A 99 -1.50 -2.87 6.46
C SER A 99 0.02 -3.15 6.33
N HIS A 100 0.73 -2.32 5.58
CA HIS A 100 2.16 -2.49 5.32
C HIS A 100 3.08 -2.67 6.55
N THR A 101 2.57 -2.52 7.78
CA THR A 101 3.37 -2.75 8.99
C THR A 101 3.63 -4.24 9.20
N THR A 102 2.66 -5.08 8.89
CA THR A 102 2.71 -6.53 9.16
C THR A 102 3.07 -7.35 7.91
N GLU A 103 2.98 -6.78 6.73
CA GLU A 103 3.24 -7.50 5.46
C GLU A 103 4.61 -8.16 5.43
N GLU A 104 5.67 -7.43 5.80
CA GLU A 104 7.04 -7.91 5.75
C GLU A 104 7.26 -9.16 6.63
N ILE A 105 6.66 -9.19 7.81
CA ILE A 105 6.79 -10.34 8.71
C ILE A 105 5.93 -11.52 8.23
N VAL A 106 4.77 -11.25 7.64
CA VAL A 106 3.90 -12.27 7.07
C VAL A 106 4.55 -12.93 5.85
N GLU A 107 5.07 -12.14 4.93
CA GLU A 107 5.80 -12.63 3.76
C GLU A 107 7.01 -13.47 4.20
N TYR A 108 7.77 -13.00 5.18
CA TYR A 108 8.90 -13.74 5.73
C TYR A 108 8.49 -15.08 6.35
N ALA A 109 7.38 -15.11 7.09
CA ALA A 109 6.93 -16.30 7.81
C ALA A 109 6.21 -17.32 6.91
N THR A 110 5.45 -16.85 5.92
CA THR A 110 4.61 -17.70 5.06
C THR A 110 5.23 -17.98 3.69
N GLY A 111 6.22 -17.19 3.27
CA GLY A 111 6.78 -17.22 1.91
C GLY A 111 5.79 -16.77 0.84
N MET A 112 4.68 -16.15 1.23
CA MET A 112 3.59 -15.76 0.37
C MET A 112 3.53 -14.25 0.28
N ASP A 113 3.61 -13.71 -0.92
CA ASP A 113 3.41 -12.29 -1.15
C ASP A 113 1.93 -11.89 -1.04
N HIS A 114 1.69 -10.58 -0.98
CA HIS A 114 0.34 -10.05 -0.84
C HIS A 114 -0.57 -10.35 -2.05
N MET A 115 -0.01 -10.59 -3.23
CA MET A 115 -0.76 -10.90 -4.44
C MET A 115 -1.22 -12.35 -4.48
N GLU A 116 -0.35 -13.28 -4.10
CA GLU A 116 -0.73 -14.68 -3.90
C GLU A 116 -1.79 -14.80 -2.80
N ALA A 117 -1.68 -13.98 -1.73
CA ALA A 117 -2.67 -13.93 -0.67
C ALA A 117 -4.02 -13.43 -1.19
N ALA A 118 -4.03 -12.37 -2.03
CA ALA A 118 -5.26 -11.84 -2.64
C ALA A 118 -5.95 -12.90 -3.50
N GLU A 119 -5.21 -13.60 -4.37
CA GLU A 119 -5.76 -14.67 -5.18
C GLU A 119 -6.38 -15.78 -4.33
N LYS A 120 -5.69 -16.20 -3.27
CA LYS A 120 -6.17 -17.26 -2.38
C LYS A 120 -7.41 -16.83 -1.59
N LEU A 121 -7.50 -15.55 -1.17
CA LEU A 121 -8.68 -15.00 -0.52
C LEU A 121 -9.88 -14.95 -1.48
N ILE A 122 -9.69 -14.42 -2.69
CA ILE A 122 -10.75 -14.35 -3.72
C ILE A 122 -11.28 -15.74 -4.05
N LYS A 123 -10.39 -16.75 -4.15
CA LYS A 123 -10.75 -18.15 -4.42
C LYS A 123 -11.23 -18.93 -3.19
N GLY A 124 -11.38 -18.29 -2.03
CA GLY A 124 -11.82 -18.94 -0.78
C GLY A 124 -10.83 -19.97 -0.23
N ARG A 125 -9.56 -19.92 -0.61
CA ARG A 125 -8.50 -20.84 -0.14
C ARG A 125 -7.84 -20.39 1.17
N ILE A 126 -7.95 -19.11 1.51
CA ILE A 126 -7.61 -18.54 2.82
C ILE A 126 -8.92 -18.14 3.48
N ARG A 127 -9.12 -18.58 4.73
CA ARG A 127 -10.26 -18.15 5.55
C ARG A 127 -9.92 -16.83 6.23
N THR A 128 -10.95 -15.99 6.42
CA THR A 128 -10.87 -14.73 7.17
C THR A 128 -11.76 -14.75 8.41
N TYR A 129 -12.28 -15.92 8.80
CA TYR A 129 -13.09 -16.15 9.98
C TYR A 129 -12.59 -17.36 10.77
N GLN A 130 -12.84 -17.37 12.07
CA GLN A 130 -12.40 -18.44 12.96
C GLN A 130 -13.25 -19.71 12.75
N GLU A 131 -12.70 -20.89 13.08
CA GLU A 131 -13.42 -22.17 12.94
C GLU A 131 -14.75 -22.19 13.70
N ARG A 132 -14.82 -21.54 14.88
CA ARG A 132 -16.05 -21.42 15.67
C ARG A 132 -17.19 -20.71 14.92
N ASP A 133 -16.89 -19.91 13.91
CA ASP A 133 -17.83 -19.13 13.12
C ASP A 133 -18.18 -19.86 11.80
N GLY A 134 -17.64 -21.08 11.61
CA GLY A 134 -17.81 -21.88 10.39
C GLY A 134 -19.27 -22.20 10.05
N ASP A 135 -20.13 -22.39 11.06
CA ASP A 135 -21.56 -22.61 10.85
C ASP A 135 -22.28 -21.38 10.25
N MET A 136 -21.77 -20.18 10.56
CA MET A 136 -22.31 -18.94 10.01
C MET A 136 -21.83 -18.66 8.59
N PHE A 137 -20.58 -18.97 8.27
CA PHE A 137 -19.93 -18.57 7.02
C PHE A 137 -19.66 -19.72 6.05
N GLY A 138 -19.62 -20.97 6.52
CA GLY A 138 -19.18 -22.14 5.75
C GLY A 138 -20.06 -22.56 4.56
N GLY A 139 -21.30 -22.07 4.49
CA GLY A 139 -22.20 -22.33 3.34
C GLY A 139 -22.31 -21.14 2.37
N ILE A 140 -21.52 -20.10 2.58
CA ILE A 140 -21.59 -18.87 1.78
C ILE A 140 -20.63 -19.00 0.58
N PRO A 141 -21.08 -18.70 -0.65
CA PRO A 141 -20.21 -18.75 -1.83
C PRO A 141 -18.98 -17.87 -1.68
N SER A 142 -17.82 -18.33 -2.15
CA SER A 142 -16.62 -17.53 -2.25
C SER A 142 -16.81 -16.33 -3.20
N ILE A 143 -15.92 -15.33 -3.10
CA ILE A 143 -15.94 -14.19 -4.03
C ILE A 143 -15.83 -14.68 -5.47
N SER A 144 -14.94 -15.65 -5.73
CA SER A 144 -14.77 -16.25 -7.05
C SER A 144 -16.07 -16.84 -7.57
N GLU A 145 -16.80 -17.62 -6.77
CA GLU A 145 -18.09 -18.21 -7.17
C GLU A 145 -19.11 -17.11 -7.50
N VAL A 146 -19.21 -16.08 -6.66
CA VAL A 146 -20.12 -14.93 -6.92
C VAL A 146 -19.78 -14.24 -8.25
N LEU A 147 -18.51 -14.04 -8.56
CA LEU A 147 -18.07 -13.41 -9.80
C LEU A 147 -18.40 -14.28 -11.03
N GLU A 148 -18.04 -15.57 -10.99
CA GLU A 148 -18.26 -16.52 -12.10
C GLU A 148 -19.75 -16.71 -12.41
N GLU A 149 -20.61 -16.84 -11.40
CA GLU A 149 -22.06 -16.92 -11.56
C GLU A 149 -22.67 -15.69 -12.27
N ASN A 150 -21.98 -14.57 -12.20
CA ASN A 150 -22.40 -13.31 -12.85
C ASN A 150 -21.60 -12.99 -14.13
N GLY A 151 -20.86 -13.96 -14.66
CA GLY A 151 -20.13 -13.85 -15.93
C GLY A 151 -18.87 -12.96 -15.84
N ILE A 152 -18.32 -12.76 -14.63
CA ILE A 152 -17.05 -12.06 -14.41
C ILE A 152 -15.98 -13.10 -14.09
N SER A 153 -14.99 -13.26 -14.96
CA SER A 153 -13.92 -14.22 -14.73
C SER A 153 -13.05 -13.80 -13.55
N SER A 154 -13.07 -14.59 -12.49
CA SER A 154 -12.23 -14.40 -11.30
C SER A 154 -10.74 -14.50 -11.64
N GLU A 155 -10.37 -15.32 -12.63
CA GLU A 155 -9.01 -15.45 -13.14
C GLU A 155 -8.53 -14.14 -13.79
N LYS A 156 -9.36 -13.50 -14.64
CA LYS A 156 -9.04 -12.19 -15.23
C LYS A 156 -8.93 -11.12 -14.13
N VAL A 157 -9.81 -11.13 -13.13
CA VAL A 157 -9.74 -10.20 -12.00
C VAL A 157 -8.44 -10.38 -11.24
N CYS A 158 -8.07 -11.60 -10.86
CA CYS A 158 -6.80 -11.87 -10.19
C CYS A 158 -5.60 -11.45 -11.04
N SER A 159 -5.62 -11.70 -12.36
CA SER A 159 -4.53 -11.28 -13.25
C SER A 159 -4.37 -9.76 -13.33
N LEU A 160 -5.45 -8.99 -13.19
CA LEU A 160 -5.40 -7.52 -13.14
C LEU A 160 -4.88 -7.00 -11.79
N ILE A 161 -5.11 -7.72 -10.70
CA ILE A 161 -4.60 -7.39 -9.37
C ILE A 161 -3.11 -7.71 -9.29
N MET A 162 -2.67 -8.83 -9.88
CA MET A 162 -1.26 -9.21 -9.89
C MET A 162 -0.43 -8.25 -10.75
N TYR A 163 0.73 -7.84 -10.24
CA TYR A 163 1.67 -7.04 -11.03
C TYR A 163 2.17 -7.86 -12.24
N PRO A 164 2.23 -7.27 -13.43
CA PRO A 164 3.07 -7.85 -14.47
C PRO A 164 4.50 -7.80 -13.97
N GLU A 165 5.18 -8.95 -13.93
CA GLU A 165 6.63 -8.95 -13.75
C GLU A 165 7.23 -8.02 -14.82
N SER A 166 7.86 -6.94 -14.39
CA SER A 166 8.52 -6.02 -15.31
C SER A 166 9.65 -6.76 -16.01
N THR A 167 9.66 -6.70 -17.34
CA THR A 167 10.78 -7.19 -18.19
C THR A 167 12.02 -6.30 -18.06
N ASP A 168 12.02 -5.30 -17.21
CA ASP A 168 13.18 -4.47 -16.91
C ASP A 168 14.03 -5.12 -15.83
N GLU A 169 15.15 -5.72 -16.26
CA GLU A 169 16.19 -6.34 -15.43
C GLU A 169 16.80 -5.41 -14.36
N ASN A 170 16.32 -4.17 -14.22
CA ASN A 170 16.84 -3.14 -13.32
C ASN A 170 15.96 -2.78 -12.12
N LEU A 171 14.81 -3.45 -11.91
CA LEU A 171 14.09 -3.36 -10.64
C LEU A 171 14.28 -4.67 -9.89
N ASP A 172 15.34 -4.70 -9.07
CA ASP A 172 15.65 -5.81 -8.19
C ASP A 172 14.44 -6.31 -7.42
N SER A 173 13.93 -7.38 -7.94
CA SER A 173 13.38 -8.59 -7.34
C SER A 173 13.31 -8.61 -5.82
N PHE A 174 12.13 -8.36 -5.29
CA PHE A 174 11.65 -9.02 -4.10
C PHE A 174 10.81 -10.27 -4.43
N SER A 175 10.93 -10.82 -5.66
CA SER A 175 10.27 -12.07 -6.03
C SER A 175 11.28 -13.08 -6.52
N ASN A 176 11.37 -14.18 -5.80
CA ASN A 176 12.12 -15.37 -6.22
C ASN A 176 11.64 -15.86 -7.60
N GLY A 177 12.46 -15.67 -8.61
CA GLY A 177 12.65 -16.49 -9.80
C GLY A 177 11.42 -17.13 -10.46
N ARG A 178 10.32 -16.41 -10.74
CA ARG A 178 9.21 -16.92 -11.56
C ARG A 178 9.21 -16.29 -12.95
N LYS A 179 9.11 -17.14 -13.96
CA LYS A 179 9.11 -16.81 -15.39
C LYS A 179 7.90 -15.94 -15.76
N SER A 180 8.17 -14.86 -16.52
CA SER A 180 7.14 -13.98 -17.08
C SER A 180 6.09 -14.77 -17.87
N THR A 181 4.84 -14.61 -17.53
CA THR A 181 3.73 -15.00 -18.40
C THR A 181 3.53 -13.89 -19.44
N HIS A 182 3.51 -14.24 -20.71
CA HIS A 182 3.26 -13.31 -21.81
C HIS A 182 1.95 -12.54 -21.59
N PHE A 183 2.03 -11.21 -21.35
CA PHE A 183 0.86 -10.35 -21.36
C PHE A 183 0.26 -10.29 -22.76
N SER A 184 -1.07 -10.45 -22.84
CA SER A 184 -1.83 -10.31 -24.08
C SER A 184 -1.91 -8.82 -24.48
N SER A 185 -2.25 -8.58 -25.74
CA SER A 185 -2.33 -7.29 -26.44
C SER A 185 -3.26 -6.20 -25.85
N ARG A 186 -3.63 -6.26 -24.54
CA ARG A 186 -4.51 -5.28 -23.89
C ARG A 186 -3.92 -4.72 -22.58
N ASP A 187 -2.68 -4.29 -22.64
CA ASP A 187 -1.93 -3.78 -21.49
C ASP A 187 -2.59 -2.56 -20.80
N PHE A 188 -3.39 -1.77 -21.55
CA PHE A 188 -4.06 -0.59 -21.03
C PHE A 188 -5.15 -0.90 -19.98
N ILE A 189 -5.76 -2.10 -20.01
CA ILE A 189 -6.75 -2.49 -18.99
C ILE A 189 -6.07 -2.62 -17.62
N HIS A 190 -4.89 -3.22 -17.61
CA HIS A 190 -4.07 -3.36 -16.42
C HIS A 190 -3.64 -1.98 -15.84
N GLN A 191 -3.40 -0.99 -16.71
CA GLN A 191 -3.02 0.36 -16.31
C GLN A 191 -4.11 1.11 -15.53
N ILE A 192 -5.37 0.66 -15.55
CA ILE A 192 -6.44 1.23 -14.71
C ILE A 192 -6.20 0.93 -13.23
N ILE A 193 -5.56 -0.21 -12.92
CA ILE A 193 -5.29 -0.67 -11.55
C ILE A 193 -3.83 -0.40 -11.15
N HIS A 194 -2.88 -0.52 -12.10
CA HIS A 194 -1.45 -0.41 -11.85
C HIS A 194 -0.75 0.44 -12.93
N GLY A 195 -1.20 1.65 -13.14
CA GLY A 195 -0.64 2.56 -14.12
C GLY A 195 0.09 3.76 -13.51
N PRO A 196 0.64 4.63 -14.35
CA PRO A 196 1.16 5.93 -13.90
C PRO A 196 0.07 6.87 -13.37
N VAL A 197 -1.16 6.69 -13.82
CA VAL A 197 -2.39 7.36 -13.39
C VAL A 197 -3.45 6.29 -13.30
N ASP A 198 -3.60 5.68 -12.14
CA ASP A 198 -4.51 4.57 -11.88
C ASP A 198 -5.57 4.92 -10.83
N ALA A 199 -6.58 4.06 -10.71
CA ALA A 199 -7.71 4.26 -9.82
C ALA A 199 -7.32 4.20 -8.35
N ASP A 200 -6.40 3.30 -7.99
CA ASP A 200 -5.85 3.15 -6.65
C ASP A 200 -5.15 4.43 -6.21
N GLN A 201 -4.19 4.90 -7.01
CA GLN A 201 -3.39 6.10 -6.69
C GLN A 201 -4.25 7.35 -6.57
N ILE A 202 -5.22 7.53 -7.47
CA ILE A 202 -6.12 8.70 -7.43
C ILE A 202 -6.93 8.66 -6.14
N ASP A 203 -7.49 7.50 -5.76
CA ASP A 203 -8.29 7.40 -4.54
C ASP A 203 -7.46 7.66 -3.30
N TYR A 204 -6.36 6.91 -3.09
CA TYR A 204 -5.64 7.04 -1.84
C TYR A 204 -5.03 8.43 -1.65
N LEU A 205 -4.52 9.09 -2.69
CA LEU A 205 -3.96 10.44 -2.54
C LEU A 205 -5.01 11.45 -2.06
N VAL A 206 -6.20 11.42 -2.63
CA VAL A 206 -7.26 12.36 -2.27
C VAL A 206 -7.88 12.00 -0.91
N ARG A 207 -8.12 10.70 -0.68
CA ARG A 207 -8.70 10.18 0.56
C ARG A 207 -7.77 10.38 1.76
N ASP A 208 -6.50 10.02 1.63
CA ASP A 208 -5.52 10.18 2.68
C ASP A 208 -5.32 11.66 3.05
N ALA A 209 -5.26 12.54 2.04
CA ALA A 209 -5.16 13.98 2.28
C ALA A 209 -6.40 14.52 3.01
N TYR A 210 -7.59 14.06 2.63
CA TYR A 210 -8.83 14.46 3.28
C TYR A 210 -8.84 14.07 4.76
N TYR A 211 -8.53 12.81 5.06
CA TYR A 211 -8.59 12.29 6.43
C TYR A 211 -7.40 12.70 7.31
N THR A 212 -6.22 12.90 6.74
CA THR A 212 -5.08 13.43 7.50
C THR A 212 -5.17 14.94 7.75
N GLY A 213 -6.01 15.64 6.98
CA GLY A 213 -6.15 17.09 7.06
C GLY A 213 -5.02 17.87 6.38
N VAL A 214 -4.15 17.21 5.60
CA VAL A 214 -3.10 17.89 4.83
C VAL A 214 -3.65 18.43 3.51
N ASN A 215 -3.17 19.59 3.07
CA ASN A 215 -3.68 20.25 1.85
C ASN A 215 -3.00 19.78 0.54
N HIS A 216 -2.21 18.71 0.59
CA HIS A 216 -1.33 18.31 -0.53
C HIS A 216 -2.01 17.43 -1.57
N GLY A 217 -3.08 16.70 -1.21
CA GLY A 217 -3.73 15.69 -2.06
C GLY A 217 -4.86 16.23 -2.94
N LYS A 218 -4.95 17.52 -3.22
CA LYS A 218 -5.95 18.06 -4.14
C LYS A 218 -5.57 17.74 -5.58
N VAL A 219 -6.34 16.86 -6.22
CA VAL A 219 -6.15 16.41 -7.60
C VAL A 219 -7.40 16.74 -8.41
N ASP A 220 -7.24 17.25 -9.62
CA ASP A 220 -8.35 17.47 -10.56
C ASP A 220 -8.73 16.14 -11.25
N ILE A 221 -9.49 15.31 -10.53
CA ILE A 221 -9.91 13.97 -10.98
C ILE A 221 -10.75 14.08 -12.26
N GLU A 222 -11.65 15.06 -12.35
CA GLU A 222 -12.53 15.24 -13.51
C GLU A 222 -11.71 15.48 -14.78
N ARG A 223 -10.72 16.34 -14.69
CA ARG A 223 -9.84 16.66 -15.81
C ARG A 223 -8.95 15.48 -16.18
N LEU A 224 -8.40 14.75 -15.20
CA LEU A 224 -7.58 13.57 -15.44
C LEU A 224 -8.37 12.52 -16.21
N ILE A 225 -9.50 12.08 -15.66
CA ILE A 225 -10.33 11.03 -16.25
C ILE A 225 -10.91 11.48 -17.60
N GLY A 226 -11.41 12.72 -17.69
CA GLY A 226 -12.03 13.25 -18.91
C GLY A 226 -11.05 13.38 -20.09
N THR A 227 -9.75 13.44 -19.83
CA THR A 227 -8.70 13.54 -20.84
C THR A 227 -7.94 12.24 -21.10
N MET A 228 -8.33 11.13 -20.45
CA MET A 228 -7.77 9.80 -20.74
C MET A 228 -8.19 9.30 -22.11
N ARG A 229 -7.25 8.73 -22.86
CA ARG A 229 -7.49 8.06 -24.15
C ARG A 229 -6.63 6.81 -24.25
N ILE A 230 -6.99 5.93 -25.18
CA ILE A 230 -6.15 4.79 -25.57
C ILE A 230 -5.36 5.19 -26.82
N ASN A 231 -4.05 5.01 -26.77
CA ASN A 231 -3.17 5.17 -27.93
C ASN A 231 -2.14 4.03 -27.92
N ASN A 232 -2.10 3.23 -28.99
CA ASN A 232 -1.19 2.07 -29.10
C ASN A 232 -1.21 1.16 -27.86
N GLU A 233 -2.40 0.74 -27.46
CA GLU A 233 -2.63 -0.16 -26.31
C GLU A 233 -2.11 0.38 -24.96
N ARG A 234 -2.02 1.70 -24.81
CA ARG A 234 -1.64 2.38 -23.56
C ARG A 234 -2.61 3.50 -23.24
N ILE A 235 -2.80 3.74 -21.95
CA ILE A 235 -3.52 4.92 -21.46
C ILE A 235 -2.58 6.13 -21.63
N VAL A 236 -3.11 7.16 -22.29
CA VAL A 236 -2.45 8.45 -22.44
C VAL A 236 -3.38 9.56 -21.99
N ILE A 237 -2.82 10.67 -21.55
CA ILE A 237 -3.57 11.88 -21.19
C ILE A 237 -3.44 12.89 -22.33
N GLU A 238 -4.57 13.40 -22.83
CA GLU A 238 -4.55 14.49 -23.81
C GLU A 238 -3.84 15.73 -23.23
N LYS A 239 -3.27 16.56 -24.09
CA LYS A 239 -2.58 17.80 -23.71
C LYS A 239 -3.38 18.69 -22.76
N GLY A 240 -4.72 18.69 -22.89
CA GLY A 240 -5.63 19.42 -22.00
C GLY A 240 -5.63 18.95 -20.53
N GLY A 241 -5.19 17.73 -20.26
CA GLY A 241 -5.05 17.14 -18.93
C GLY A 241 -3.66 17.27 -18.32
N LYS A 242 -2.69 17.87 -19.04
CA LYS A 242 -1.29 17.98 -18.59
C LYS A 242 -1.17 18.57 -17.18
N ALA A 243 -1.86 19.68 -16.90
CA ALA A 243 -1.80 20.35 -15.60
C ALA A 243 -2.37 19.49 -14.47
N ALA A 244 -3.41 18.70 -14.74
CA ALA A 244 -3.97 17.77 -13.76
C ALA A 244 -2.99 16.60 -13.47
N ALA A 245 -2.29 16.10 -14.50
CA ALA A 245 -1.24 15.10 -14.33
C ALA A 245 -0.03 15.65 -13.52
N GLU A 246 0.38 16.88 -13.77
CA GLU A 246 1.40 17.58 -12.95
C GLU A 246 0.93 17.69 -11.49
N GLY A 247 -0.34 18.06 -11.27
CA GLY A 247 -0.94 18.14 -9.94
C GLY A 247 -0.93 16.80 -9.18
N LEU A 248 -1.24 15.70 -9.88
CA LEU A 248 -1.17 14.34 -9.30
C LEU A 248 0.25 13.99 -8.85
N MET A 249 1.26 14.27 -9.67
CA MET A 249 2.66 14.02 -9.32
C MET A 249 3.12 14.87 -8.12
N VAL A 250 2.73 16.14 -8.07
CA VAL A 250 3.03 17.04 -6.94
C VAL A 250 2.35 16.50 -5.67
N ALA A 251 1.05 16.18 -5.74
CA ALA A 251 0.30 15.63 -4.62
C ALA A 251 0.97 14.37 -4.07
N ARG A 252 1.33 13.43 -4.94
CA ARG A 252 2.03 12.21 -4.56
C ARG A 252 3.34 12.51 -3.84
N SER A 253 4.22 13.33 -4.42
CA SER A 253 5.52 13.67 -3.83
C SER A 253 5.39 14.31 -2.44
N LEU A 254 4.40 15.19 -2.26
CA LEU A 254 4.17 15.86 -0.98
C LEU A 254 3.54 14.92 0.06
N MET A 255 2.61 14.04 -0.33
CA MET A 255 2.02 13.05 0.57
C MET A 255 3.07 12.04 1.05
N TYR A 256 3.96 11.60 0.18
CA TYR A 256 5.07 10.72 0.56
C TYR A 256 5.94 11.35 1.64
N SER A 257 6.39 12.59 1.46
CA SER A 257 7.27 13.26 2.42
C SER A 257 6.56 13.64 3.73
N SER A 258 5.29 14.06 3.67
CA SER A 258 4.58 14.61 4.84
C SER A 258 3.80 13.56 5.65
N VAL A 259 3.30 12.50 5.01
CA VAL A 259 2.42 11.52 5.65
C VAL A 259 3.04 10.12 5.67
N TYR A 260 3.33 9.52 4.50
CA TYR A 260 3.69 8.10 4.43
C TYR A 260 5.05 7.80 5.05
N PHE A 261 6.02 8.72 4.93
CA PHE A 261 7.35 8.61 5.54
C PHE A 261 7.55 9.55 6.73
N HIS A 262 6.44 9.99 7.35
CA HIS A 262 6.55 10.75 8.58
C HIS A 262 7.29 9.94 9.65
N MET A 263 8.42 10.45 10.12
CA MET A 263 9.36 9.72 10.99
C MET A 263 8.69 9.09 12.24
N THR A 264 7.79 9.83 12.90
CA THR A 264 7.07 9.30 14.07
C THR A 264 6.12 8.18 13.69
N VAL A 265 5.43 8.25 12.54
CA VAL A 265 4.55 7.18 12.06
C VAL A 265 5.37 5.92 11.80
N ARG A 266 6.51 6.05 11.13
CA ARG A 266 7.43 4.95 10.86
C ARG A 266 7.93 4.30 12.15
N MET A 267 8.35 5.09 13.13
CA MET A 267 8.78 4.60 14.44
C MET A 267 7.68 3.81 15.15
N ILE A 268 6.43 4.29 15.13
CA ILE A 268 5.29 3.60 15.76
C ILE A 268 5.03 2.25 15.05
N LYS A 269 5.08 2.22 13.72
CA LYS A 269 4.96 0.99 12.93
C LYS A 269 6.02 -0.03 13.35
N MET A 270 7.27 0.40 13.47
CA MET A 270 8.36 -0.47 13.87
C MET A 270 8.22 -0.95 15.33
N MET A 271 7.69 -0.13 16.25
CA MET A 271 7.37 -0.58 17.60
C MET A 271 6.31 -1.67 17.60
N LEU A 272 5.25 -1.54 16.79
CA LEU A 272 4.25 -2.60 16.67
C LEU A 272 4.87 -3.88 16.09
N LEU A 273 5.73 -3.78 15.10
CA LEU A 273 6.46 -4.92 14.55
C LEU A 273 7.28 -5.61 15.63
N LYS A 274 7.97 -4.85 16.53
CA LYS A 274 8.69 -5.41 17.69
C LYS A 274 7.76 -6.15 18.67
N SER A 275 6.55 -5.66 18.86
CA SER A 275 5.55 -6.35 19.68
C SER A 275 5.19 -7.72 19.06
N ILE A 276 4.94 -7.77 17.75
CA ILE A 276 4.65 -9.01 17.04
C ILE A 276 5.85 -9.96 17.04
N GLU A 277 7.05 -9.47 16.76
CA GLU A 277 8.29 -10.26 16.78
C GLU A 277 8.60 -10.90 18.15
N SER A 278 8.12 -10.28 19.24
CA SER A 278 8.32 -10.74 20.60
C SER A 278 7.20 -11.64 21.09
N SER A 279 6.17 -11.84 20.28
CA SER A 279 4.97 -12.62 20.63
C SER A 279 5.07 -14.06 20.18
N SER A 280 4.17 -14.89 20.69
CA SER A 280 3.95 -16.28 20.24
C SER A 280 2.87 -16.38 19.17
N ILE A 281 2.37 -15.26 18.66
CA ILE A 281 1.32 -15.22 17.64
C ILE A 281 1.77 -15.95 16.38
N ASP A 282 0.92 -16.85 15.89
CA ASP A 282 1.09 -17.44 14.56
C ASP A 282 0.74 -16.40 13.48
N VAL A 283 1.79 -15.88 12.83
CA VAL A 283 1.62 -14.84 11.79
C VAL A 283 0.83 -15.34 10.59
N SER A 284 0.74 -16.66 10.38
CA SER A 284 -0.07 -17.23 9.28
C SER A 284 -1.57 -17.04 9.48
N GLU A 285 -2.02 -16.85 10.72
CA GLU A 285 -3.41 -16.58 11.07
C GLU A 285 -3.80 -15.09 10.97
N ILE A 286 -2.86 -14.21 10.67
CA ILE A 286 -3.07 -12.75 10.74
C ILE A 286 -4.18 -12.26 9.80
N TYR A 287 -4.46 -13.01 8.72
CA TYR A 287 -5.58 -12.73 7.81
C TYR A 287 -6.97 -12.92 8.44
N LEU A 288 -7.05 -13.59 9.59
CA LEU A 288 -8.31 -13.75 10.34
C LEU A 288 -8.71 -12.48 11.10
N TRP A 289 -7.76 -11.53 11.30
CA TRP A 289 -7.93 -10.44 12.24
C TRP A 289 -7.98 -9.08 11.57
N ASN A 290 -8.54 -8.12 12.31
CA ASN A 290 -8.46 -6.69 12.03
C ASN A 290 -7.50 -5.99 13.01
N ASP A 291 -7.34 -4.67 12.89
CA ASP A 291 -6.41 -3.89 13.74
C ASP A 291 -6.66 -4.06 15.23
N ALA A 292 -7.93 -4.05 15.64
CA ALA A 292 -8.30 -4.16 17.05
C ALA A 292 -8.01 -5.55 17.61
N GLU A 293 -8.35 -6.60 16.86
CA GLU A 293 -8.13 -8.00 17.26
C GLU A 293 -6.65 -8.34 17.39
N LEU A 294 -5.80 -7.87 16.46
CA LEU A 294 -4.36 -8.06 16.59
C LEU A 294 -3.81 -7.33 17.83
N MET A 295 -4.24 -6.09 18.06
CA MET A 295 -3.80 -5.32 19.23
C MET A 295 -4.23 -6.00 20.55
N GLU A 296 -5.47 -6.50 20.61
CA GLU A 296 -6.00 -7.21 21.78
C GLU A 296 -5.19 -8.47 22.09
N ARG A 297 -4.91 -9.31 21.09
CA ARG A 297 -4.10 -10.51 21.23
C ARG A 297 -2.69 -10.23 21.76
N LEU A 298 -2.03 -9.20 21.22
CA LEU A 298 -0.71 -8.77 21.69
C LEU A 298 -0.75 -8.29 23.15
N ILE A 299 -1.84 -7.63 23.56
CA ILE A 299 -2.02 -7.15 24.94
C ILE A 299 -2.33 -8.31 25.89
N GLU A 300 -3.14 -9.27 25.48
CA GLU A 300 -3.54 -10.43 26.29
C GLU A 300 -2.39 -11.41 26.53
N GLU A 301 -1.44 -11.52 25.59
CA GLU A 301 -0.29 -12.41 25.73
C GLU A 301 0.57 -12.09 26.96
N GLY A 302 0.57 -10.85 27.43
CA GLY A 302 1.37 -10.43 28.56
C GLY A 302 2.84 -10.18 28.20
N GLY A 303 3.69 -10.05 29.20
CA GLY A 303 5.14 -9.90 29.01
C GLY A 303 5.58 -8.72 28.13
N LYS A 304 6.59 -8.94 27.31
CA LYS A 304 7.20 -7.92 26.42
C LYS A 304 6.26 -7.48 25.30
N PRO A 305 5.58 -8.38 24.56
CA PRO A 305 4.61 -7.99 23.53
C PRO A 305 3.56 -7.04 24.06
N SER A 306 2.93 -7.38 25.17
CA SER A 306 1.91 -6.55 25.82
C SER A 306 2.43 -5.18 26.24
N LYS A 307 3.65 -5.12 26.81
CA LYS A 307 4.27 -3.84 27.22
C LYS A 307 4.43 -2.92 26.01
N ILE A 308 4.95 -3.42 24.89
CA ILE A 308 5.16 -2.62 23.68
C ILE A 308 3.81 -2.23 23.06
N ALA A 309 2.86 -3.18 22.92
CA ALA A 309 1.53 -2.90 22.35
C ALA A 309 0.78 -1.81 23.16
N ARG A 310 0.80 -1.91 24.50
CA ARG A 310 0.23 -0.87 25.39
C ARG A 310 0.97 0.46 25.26
N SER A 311 2.29 0.44 25.07
CA SER A 311 3.06 1.67 24.85
C SER A 311 2.66 2.34 23.54
N VAL A 312 2.44 1.58 22.46
CA VAL A 312 1.89 2.08 21.20
C VAL A 312 0.49 2.65 21.43
N GLN A 313 -0.42 1.88 22.02
CA GLN A 313 -1.80 2.28 22.28
C GLN A 313 -1.92 3.59 23.07
N ASN A 314 -1.05 3.77 24.07
CA ASN A 314 -1.04 4.95 24.95
C ASN A 314 -0.08 6.05 24.47
N ARG A 315 0.48 5.92 23.27
CA ARG A 315 1.44 6.86 22.69
C ARG A 315 2.68 7.11 23.56
N MET A 316 3.10 6.11 24.32
CA MET A 316 4.38 6.10 25.06
C MET A 316 5.48 5.57 24.13
N LEU A 317 5.92 6.41 23.20
CA LEU A 317 6.77 6.02 22.11
C LEU A 317 8.25 5.98 22.51
N TYR A 318 8.99 5.09 21.85
CA TYR A 318 10.45 5.11 21.89
C TYR A 318 10.98 6.49 21.50
N LYS A 319 12.18 6.79 21.89
CA LYS A 319 12.83 8.06 21.60
C LYS A 319 13.83 7.91 20.48
N LYS A 320 13.86 8.91 19.63
CA LYS A 320 14.86 9.00 18.57
C LYS A 320 16.26 9.02 19.20
N VAL A 321 17.07 8.05 18.82
CA VAL A 321 18.47 7.93 19.20
C VAL A 321 19.36 8.59 18.16
N MET A 322 19.19 8.20 16.90
CA MET A 322 19.98 8.68 15.77
C MET A 322 19.14 8.75 14.52
N THR A 323 19.40 9.74 13.68
CA THR A 323 18.92 9.81 12.32
C THR A 323 20.05 10.24 11.40
N VAL A 324 20.08 9.71 10.21
CA VAL A 324 20.94 10.20 9.13
C VAL A 324 20.04 10.93 8.14
N SER A 325 20.38 12.20 7.85
CA SER A 325 19.70 12.98 6.82
C SER A 325 20.06 12.42 5.44
N SER A 326 19.12 12.41 4.52
CA SER A 326 19.41 12.03 3.14
C SER A 326 20.36 13.02 2.45
N GLU A 327 20.30 14.30 2.83
CA GLU A 327 21.19 15.35 2.31
C GLU A 327 22.65 15.17 2.76
N ASP A 328 22.85 14.60 3.97
CA ASP A 328 24.18 14.37 4.56
C ASP A 328 24.72 12.96 4.26
N THR A 329 24.01 12.17 3.46
CA THR A 329 24.35 10.76 3.21
C THR A 329 25.19 10.66 1.94
N SER A 330 26.44 10.18 2.05
CA SER A 330 27.27 9.88 0.88
C SER A 330 26.71 8.67 0.10
N GLU A 331 27.06 8.55 -1.18
CA GLU A 331 26.65 7.39 -2.02
C GLU A 331 27.14 6.06 -1.43
N ASP A 332 28.32 6.03 -0.83
CA ASP A 332 28.85 4.84 -0.16
C ASP A 332 28.01 4.45 1.06
N LEU A 333 27.60 5.42 1.87
CA LEU A 333 26.73 5.19 3.02
C LEU A 333 25.33 4.76 2.59
N LEU A 334 24.76 5.37 1.54
CA LEU A 334 23.48 4.93 0.96
C LEU A 334 23.55 3.48 0.47
N SER A 335 24.63 3.12 -0.25
CA SER A 335 24.86 1.75 -0.71
C SER A 335 24.93 0.79 0.48
N TYR A 336 25.69 1.13 1.50
CA TYR A 336 25.80 0.33 2.73
C TYR A 336 24.45 0.17 3.44
N LEU A 337 23.71 1.26 3.68
CA LEU A 337 22.40 1.22 4.32
C LEU A 337 21.39 0.39 3.50
N SER A 338 21.50 0.42 2.17
CA SER A 338 20.62 -0.35 1.29
C SER A 338 20.70 -1.86 1.49
N GLU A 339 21.79 -2.39 2.05
CA GLU A 339 21.93 -3.80 2.39
C GLU A 339 20.99 -4.24 3.52
N PHE A 340 20.59 -3.29 4.39
CA PHE A 340 19.75 -3.55 5.56
C PHE A 340 18.27 -3.26 5.33
N THR A 341 17.84 -3.06 4.10
CA THR A 341 16.43 -2.79 3.78
C THR A 341 15.55 -4.03 3.84
N SER A 342 16.12 -5.25 3.74
CA SER A 342 15.36 -6.49 3.93
C SER A 342 15.15 -6.81 5.40
N TYR A 343 14.03 -7.49 5.71
CA TYR A 343 13.65 -7.88 7.08
C TYR A 343 14.78 -8.60 7.83
N GLN A 344 15.38 -9.62 7.21
CA GLN A 344 16.46 -10.40 7.84
C GLN A 344 17.69 -9.57 8.15
N LYS A 345 18.15 -8.75 7.20
CA LYS A 345 19.35 -7.92 7.36
C LYS A 345 19.13 -6.82 8.38
N ARG A 346 17.95 -6.19 8.37
CA ARG A 346 17.58 -5.21 9.39
C ARG A 346 17.57 -5.84 10.77
N LYS A 347 16.98 -7.01 10.94
CA LYS A 347 16.94 -7.74 12.20
C LYS A 347 18.33 -8.16 12.69
N GLN A 348 19.25 -8.48 11.78
CA GLN A 348 20.65 -8.72 12.10
C GLN A 348 21.31 -7.46 12.65
N LEU A 349 21.15 -6.32 11.99
CA LEU A 349 21.69 -5.04 12.44
C LEU A 349 21.14 -4.64 13.83
N GLU A 350 19.85 -4.81 14.05
CA GLU A 350 19.22 -4.59 15.35
C GLU A 350 19.84 -5.46 16.45
N ARG A 351 20.09 -6.75 16.15
CA ARG A 351 20.74 -7.68 17.10
C ARG A 351 22.16 -7.24 17.41
N GLU A 352 22.96 -6.89 16.42
CA GLU A 352 24.33 -6.43 16.62
C GLU A 352 24.41 -5.17 17.48
N ILE A 353 23.46 -4.22 17.29
CA ILE A 353 23.38 -3.02 18.11
C ILE A 353 22.92 -3.36 19.53
N ALA A 354 21.88 -4.21 19.68
CA ALA A 354 21.35 -4.63 20.99
C ALA A 354 22.40 -5.36 21.83
N ASP A 355 23.10 -6.34 21.26
CA ASP A 355 24.16 -7.10 21.93
C ASP A 355 25.27 -6.17 22.40
N ARG A 356 25.69 -5.23 21.55
CA ARG A 356 26.72 -4.27 21.89
C ARG A 356 26.30 -3.26 22.94
N ALA A 357 25.01 -2.87 22.94
CA ALA A 357 24.43 -1.97 23.93
C ALA A 357 24.08 -2.67 25.25
N GLY A 358 24.05 -4.01 25.27
CA GLY A 358 23.65 -4.82 26.44
C GLY A 358 22.15 -4.73 26.73
N ILE A 359 21.30 -4.65 25.72
CA ILE A 359 19.84 -4.51 25.85
C ILE A 359 19.09 -5.61 25.09
N ASP A 360 17.80 -5.74 25.37
CA ASP A 360 16.91 -6.62 24.62
C ASP A 360 16.70 -6.10 23.19
N ILE A 361 16.73 -6.98 22.20
CA ILE A 361 16.50 -6.64 20.79
C ILE A 361 15.11 -6.00 20.57
N ALA A 362 14.13 -6.29 21.41
CA ALA A 362 12.82 -5.67 21.35
C ALA A 362 12.82 -4.18 21.77
N ASP A 363 13.87 -3.73 22.43
CA ASP A 363 14.03 -2.33 22.86
C ASP A 363 14.79 -1.47 21.84
N ILE A 364 15.06 -2.00 20.66
CA ILE A 364 15.67 -1.24 19.58
C ILE A 364 14.81 -1.32 18.30
N VAL A 365 14.69 -0.21 17.65
CA VAL A 365 14.09 -0.05 16.33
C VAL A 365 15.14 0.51 15.38
N VAL A 366 15.34 -0.16 14.27
CA VAL A 366 16.07 0.35 13.11
C VAL A 366 15.09 0.43 11.94
N ASP A 367 14.92 1.61 11.36
CA ASP A 367 14.10 1.80 10.17
C ASP A 367 14.92 2.44 9.06
N ILE A 368 14.88 1.79 7.90
CA ILE A 368 15.59 2.20 6.70
C ILE A 368 14.56 2.17 5.57
N PRO A 369 14.37 3.27 4.82
CA PRO A 369 13.47 3.27 3.67
C PRO A 369 13.82 2.16 2.67
N PRO A 370 12.84 1.60 1.93
CA PRO A 370 13.09 0.56 0.93
C PRO A 370 14.20 0.94 -0.06
N ARG A 371 14.96 -0.05 -0.52
CA ARG A 371 16.09 0.15 -1.45
C ARG A 371 15.70 0.92 -2.71
N SER A 372 14.53 0.61 -3.28
CA SER A 372 13.97 1.32 -4.44
C SER A 372 13.78 2.83 -4.20
N ILE A 373 13.67 3.22 -2.95
CA ILE A 373 13.49 4.60 -2.51
C ILE A 373 14.84 5.24 -2.17
N LEU A 374 15.74 4.49 -1.53
CA LEU A 374 17.07 4.97 -1.14
C LEU A 374 18.00 5.19 -2.33
N LEU A 375 18.00 4.25 -3.29
CA LEU A 375 18.92 4.27 -4.44
C LEU A 375 18.35 4.93 -5.68
N SER A 376 17.04 5.05 -5.76
CA SER A 376 16.47 5.86 -6.81
C SER A 376 16.55 7.31 -6.35
N ASN A 377 17.31 8.13 -7.07
CA ASN A 377 16.88 9.50 -7.32
C ASN A 377 15.46 9.39 -7.87
N MET A 378 14.50 9.12 -7.00
CA MET A 378 13.17 8.60 -7.30
C MET A 378 13.00 8.41 -8.80
N SER A 379 13.36 7.23 -9.31
CA SER A 379 12.74 6.81 -10.54
C SER A 379 11.26 6.77 -10.24
N ILE A 380 10.62 7.92 -10.43
CA ILE A 380 9.19 8.05 -10.63
C ILE A 380 8.91 7.29 -11.96
N GLY A 381 9.63 6.19 -12.18
CA GLY A 381 9.56 5.37 -13.37
C GLY A 381 8.17 4.78 -13.59
N LYS A 382 7.41 4.60 -12.50
CA LYS A 382 5.98 4.30 -12.56
C LYS A 382 5.10 5.53 -12.81
N THR A 383 5.65 6.75 -12.87
CA THR A 383 4.90 8.00 -12.96
C THR A 383 5.23 8.84 -14.19
N ASP A 384 5.89 8.25 -15.19
CA ASP A 384 6.09 8.95 -16.44
C ASP A 384 4.81 8.91 -17.28
N VAL A 385 3.90 9.83 -16.96
CA VAL A 385 2.61 9.97 -17.63
C VAL A 385 2.82 10.32 -19.10
N SER A 386 2.23 9.52 -19.96
CA SER A 386 2.24 9.74 -21.40
C SER A 386 1.25 10.82 -21.81
N ILE A 387 1.71 11.89 -22.44
CA ILE A 387 0.89 13.01 -22.93
C ILE A 387 0.74 12.91 -24.45
N LEU A 388 -0.51 12.94 -24.91
CA LEU A 388 -0.87 12.96 -26.32
C LEU A 388 -1.02 14.40 -26.80
N ASP A 389 -0.14 14.82 -27.71
CA ASP A 389 -0.23 16.11 -28.37
C ASP A 389 -1.32 16.10 -29.50
N PRO A 390 -1.86 17.25 -29.91
CA PRO A 390 -2.86 17.34 -30.98
C PRO A 390 -2.39 16.82 -32.33
N ASP A 391 -1.09 16.73 -32.57
CA ASP A 391 -0.47 16.16 -33.77
C ASP A 391 -0.35 14.63 -33.72
N GLY A 392 -0.93 13.99 -32.69
CA GLY A 392 -0.92 12.53 -32.48
C GLY A 392 0.37 11.97 -31.90
N LYS A 393 1.34 12.82 -31.54
CA LYS A 393 2.59 12.37 -30.91
C LYS A 393 2.43 12.19 -29.42
N VAL A 394 2.93 11.07 -28.91
CA VAL A 394 3.01 10.81 -27.49
C VAL A 394 4.37 11.22 -26.94
N LYS A 395 4.37 11.98 -25.87
CA LYS A 395 5.57 12.44 -25.16
C LYS A 395 5.42 12.19 -23.66
N SER A 396 6.55 11.91 -23.00
CA SER A 396 6.61 11.84 -21.55
C SER A 396 6.31 13.20 -20.91
N LEU A 397 5.53 13.19 -19.82
CA LEU A 397 5.24 14.39 -19.04
C LEU A 397 6.53 15.06 -18.55
N THR A 398 7.55 14.29 -18.20
CA THR A 398 8.84 14.80 -17.72
C THR A 398 9.62 15.58 -18.79
N ARG A 399 9.39 15.30 -20.07
CA ARG A 399 9.93 16.10 -21.19
C ARG A 399 9.15 17.38 -21.42
N LEU A 400 7.88 17.44 -21.04
CA LEU A 400 6.97 18.55 -21.30
C LEU A 400 6.81 19.49 -20.10
N SER A 401 7.18 19.04 -18.90
CA SER A 401 6.96 19.73 -17.63
C SER A 401 8.26 19.89 -16.84
N PRO A 402 8.71 21.13 -16.63
CA PRO A 402 9.81 21.41 -15.71
C PRO A 402 9.53 20.96 -14.27
N ILE A 403 8.26 21.04 -13.83
CA ILE A 403 7.83 20.57 -12.50
C ILE A 403 8.00 19.06 -12.39
N ALA A 404 7.47 18.28 -13.35
CA ALA A 404 7.60 16.84 -13.36
C ALA A 404 9.08 16.40 -13.39
N LYS A 405 9.92 17.10 -14.18
CA LYS A 405 11.36 16.87 -14.23
C LYS A 405 12.03 17.15 -12.88
N ALA A 406 11.69 18.24 -12.22
CA ALA A 406 12.25 18.59 -10.90
C ALA A 406 11.83 17.57 -9.81
N LEU A 407 10.60 17.06 -9.89
CA LEU A 407 10.12 16.04 -8.95
C LEU A 407 10.86 14.69 -9.09
N GLN A 408 11.38 14.36 -10.27
CA GLN A 408 12.20 13.16 -10.46
C GLN A 408 13.54 13.20 -9.70
N SER A 409 14.09 14.37 -9.50
CA SER A 409 15.37 14.58 -8.78
C SER A 409 15.18 14.96 -7.31
N ARG A 410 13.91 15.06 -6.84
CA ARG A 410 13.62 15.46 -5.46
C ARG A 410 13.82 14.29 -4.51
N ASP A 411 14.65 14.49 -3.49
CA ASP A 411 14.63 13.64 -2.32
C ASP A 411 13.33 13.84 -1.53
N THR A 412 12.55 12.77 -1.42
CA THR A 412 11.21 12.82 -0.83
C THR A 412 11.21 12.54 0.67
N PHE A 413 12.31 12.02 1.24
CA PHE A 413 12.28 11.40 2.56
C PHE A 413 12.95 12.20 3.65
N GLY A 414 13.89 13.06 3.33
CA GLY A 414 14.64 13.88 4.27
C GLY A 414 15.49 13.07 5.28
N TRP A 415 15.43 11.72 5.24
CA TRP A 415 16.22 10.83 6.11
C TRP A 415 16.41 9.44 5.48
N SER A 416 17.55 8.83 5.76
CA SER A 416 17.97 7.52 5.22
C SER A 416 18.03 6.43 6.28
N LEU A 417 18.09 6.81 7.56
CA LEU A 417 18.16 5.91 8.70
C LEU A 417 17.48 6.55 9.90
N LEU A 418 16.67 5.77 10.62
CA LEU A 418 16.12 6.08 11.92
C LEU A 418 16.47 4.97 12.91
N ILE A 419 17.08 5.31 14.05
CA ILE A 419 17.26 4.41 15.19
C ILE A 419 16.53 5.00 16.37
N ALA A 420 15.74 4.17 17.08
CA ALA A 420 14.98 4.56 18.26
C ALA A 420 15.03 3.46 19.33
N SER A 421 14.91 3.86 20.60
CA SER A 421 14.86 2.98 21.78
C SER A 421 14.07 3.63 22.90
N PRO A 422 13.71 2.90 23.98
CA PRO A 422 13.32 3.52 25.26
C PRO A 422 14.34 4.54 25.72
N GLU A 423 13.89 5.58 26.45
CA GLU A 423 14.75 6.68 26.89
C GLU A 423 15.94 6.20 27.74
N GLU A 424 15.73 5.21 28.61
CA GLU A 424 16.75 4.63 29.47
C GLU A 424 17.92 3.96 28.72
N HIS A 425 17.70 3.56 27.45
CA HIS A 425 18.73 2.87 26.66
C HIS A 425 19.38 3.79 25.60
N LYS A 426 18.94 5.03 25.49
CA LYS A 426 19.31 5.94 24.40
C LYS A 426 20.81 6.14 24.25
N GLU A 427 21.54 6.38 25.36
CA GLU A 427 22.99 6.62 25.31
C GLU A 427 23.77 5.36 24.89
N ALA A 428 23.40 4.21 25.46
CA ALA A 428 24.04 2.93 25.13
C ALA A 428 23.83 2.57 23.65
N VAL A 429 22.58 2.73 23.15
CA VAL A 429 22.22 2.48 21.75
C VAL A 429 22.94 3.45 20.82
N LEU A 430 23.03 4.75 21.16
CA LEU A 430 23.76 5.73 20.37
C LEU A 430 25.24 5.36 20.20
N LYS A 431 25.91 4.99 21.31
CA LYS A 431 27.31 4.58 21.29
C LYS A 431 27.53 3.30 20.47
N ALA A 432 26.64 2.33 20.62
CA ALA A 432 26.69 1.07 19.87
C ALA A 432 26.49 1.30 18.37
N SER A 433 25.44 2.06 18.00
CA SER A 433 25.09 2.36 16.62
C SER A 433 26.20 3.11 15.88
N LYS A 434 26.77 4.15 16.47
CA LYS A 434 27.90 4.89 15.87
C LYS A 434 29.09 3.98 15.57
N LYS A 435 29.38 3.04 16.47
CA LYS A 435 30.53 2.14 16.30
C LYS A 435 30.27 1.08 15.22
N ILE A 436 29.03 0.58 15.10
CA ILE A 436 28.68 -0.46 14.11
C ILE A 436 28.59 0.17 12.71
N LEU A 437 27.94 1.35 12.61
CA LEU A 437 27.74 2.05 11.36
C LEU A 437 28.93 2.91 10.91
N SER A 438 29.99 2.97 11.73
CA SER A 438 31.18 3.80 11.48
C SER A 438 30.85 5.30 11.30
N LEU A 439 29.87 5.83 12.07
CA LEU A 439 29.36 7.20 12.03
C LEU A 439 29.78 8.02 13.26
#